data_11f3df447a10551a79d988dc9b9c788b
#
_entry.id   11f3df447a10551a79d988dc9b9c788b
#
_cell.length_a   1.000
_cell.length_b   1.000
_cell.length_c   1.000
_cell.angle_alpha   90.00
_cell.angle_beta   90.00
_cell.angle_gamma   90.00
#
_symmetry.space_group_name_H-M   'P 1'
#
loop_
_entity.id
_entity.type
_entity.pdbx_description
1 polymer ?
#
loop_
_entity_poly.entity_id
_entity_poly.type
_entity_poly.pdbx_seq_one_letter_code
_entity_poly.pdbx_strand_id
1 'polypeptide(L)'
;MKRKPIIGILAAILIVLIAAIAALCFIRGGTSQNGTQPDIKDNEKQETVVETEESVPEDNSENDVDVHLTANIAVAGDIVAHTPINNNAYDGATGEYNYDHLFTEAAHIFQRADFSIVDFESTFSGDGSYSGFPLFDSPDSWATALKNSGIDMVALANNHSLDTWFDGLCRTIDVMEANGLEHIGTYRTQEERDKNHGVVVQDINGITIAFLDYTYGTNGLPRPEGKEFAVNIFNKDYMTTLSQFDYEKVGSDLEYARSLDTDLIAFIIHWGVEYQTSANEYQKQIADYLLSEGVDMILGGHAHVPQQMEMRQVEQADGSVKNCLVAYCLGNFISNQYDPYTDLTAVLEIEVDKDVLTGETVIKDAGYTPMIMVRAGNYGFDKYALLDIHKEMAKYEAGEPGAVSRDLYERMVKGLSDIRNIVGEEFDKAD
;
A
#
# COMPACT_ATOMS: atom_id res chain seq x y z
N MET A 1 -9.36 40.48 -38.56
CA MET A 1 -8.08 40.57 -37.87
C MET A 1 -7.39 39.21 -37.88
N LYS A 2 -6.23 39.12 -38.55
CA LYS A 2 -5.55 37.83 -38.76
C LYS A 2 -4.72 37.47 -37.57
N ARG A 3 -4.95 36.31 -36.94
CA ARG A 3 -4.10 35.72 -35.90
C ARG A 3 -2.84 35.13 -36.54
N LYS A 4 -1.65 35.59 -36.17
CA LYS A 4 -0.36 34.98 -36.51
C LYS A 4 -0.02 33.89 -35.50
N PRO A 5 0.67 32.80 -35.89
CA PRO A 5 0.80 31.61 -35.04
C PRO A 5 1.93 31.73 -34.00
N ILE A 6 1.64 31.24 -32.81
CA ILE A 6 2.54 31.10 -31.64
C ILE A 6 3.63 30.02 -31.86
N ILE A 7 3.59 29.28 -32.94
CA ILE A 7 4.48 28.14 -33.27
C ILE A 7 5.96 28.55 -33.44
N GLY A 8 6.25 29.81 -33.81
CA GLY A 8 7.62 30.27 -34.02
C GLY A 8 8.44 30.49 -32.73
N ILE A 9 7.77 30.74 -31.59
CA ILE A 9 8.45 31.04 -30.32
C ILE A 9 8.87 29.75 -29.60
N LEU A 10 8.07 28.71 -29.68
CA LEU A 10 8.38 27.38 -29.08
C LEU A 10 9.54 26.69 -29.78
N ALA A 11 9.67 26.84 -31.11
CA ALA A 11 10.79 26.29 -31.88
C ALA A 11 12.12 26.95 -31.51
N ALA A 12 12.13 28.27 -31.25
CA ALA A 12 13.33 29.01 -30.86
C ALA A 12 13.83 28.62 -29.45
N ILE A 13 12.93 28.33 -28.50
CA ILE A 13 13.28 27.92 -27.14
C ILE A 13 13.88 26.51 -27.15
N LEU A 14 13.37 25.60 -27.98
CA LEU A 14 13.90 24.24 -28.09
C LEU A 14 15.33 24.19 -28.67
N ILE A 15 15.65 25.05 -29.64
CA ILE A 15 16.99 25.14 -30.23
C ILE A 15 18.02 25.68 -29.21
N VAL A 16 17.64 26.62 -28.35
CA VAL A 16 18.54 27.18 -27.31
C VAL A 16 18.81 26.12 -26.20
N LEU A 17 17.85 25.28 -25.86
CA LEU A 17 18.01 24.19 -24.87
C LEU A 17 18.95 23.10 -25.41
N ILE A 18 18.85 22.71 -26.67
CA ILE A 18 19.74 21.71 -27.29
C ILE A 18 21.18 22.23 -27.39
N ALA A 19 21.39 23.51 -27.66
CA ALA A 19 22.71 24.12 -27.69
C ALA A 19 23.39 24.20 -26.30
N ALA A 20 22.60 24.38 -25.23
CA ALA A 20 23.09 24.41 -23.84
C ALA A 20 23.52 23.01 -23.36
N ILE A 21 22.83 21.95 -23.77
CA ILE A 21 23.18 20.55 -23.43
C ILE A 21 24.46 20.12 -24.16
N ALA A 22 24.64 20.51 -25.44
CA ALA A 22 25.86 20.22 -26.17
C ALA A 22 27.11 20.93 -25.59
N ALA A 23 26.96 22.15 -25.05
CA ALA A 23 28.05 22.89 -24.41
C ALA A 23 28.50 22.26 -23.07
N LEU A 24 27.58 21.64 -22.32
CA LEU A 24 27.89 20.95 -21.05
C LEU A 24 28.63 19.63 -21.28
N CYS A 25 28.41 18.93 -22.40
CA CYS A 25 29.15 17.71 -22.75
C CYS A 25 30.59 18.00 -23.22
N PHE A 26 30.90 19.19 -23.75
CA PHE A 26 32.24 19.54 -24.21
C PHE A 26 33.22 20.03 -23.09
N ILE A 27 32.72 20.38 -21.92
CA ILE A 27 33.53 20.87 -20.78
C ILE A 27 34.08 19.71 -19.91
N ARG A 28 33.65 18.45 -20.13
CA ARG A 28 34.10 17.28 -19.37
C ARG A 28 35.12 16.39 -20.08
N GLY A 29 35.61 16.76 -21.24
CA GLY A 29 36.58 16.00 -22.01
C GLY A 29 37.79 16.84 -22.40
N GLY A 30 38.82 16.94 -21.54
CA GLY A 30 40.08 17.48 -21.96
C GLY A 30 40.92 18.07 -20.84
N THR A 31 41.88 17.26 -20.32
CA THR A 31 43.28 17.70 -20.21
C THR A 31 44.15 16.51 -19.79
N SER A 32 44.86 16.02 -20.79
CA SER A 32 46.14 15.29 -20.63
C SER A 32 47.22 16.22 -21.15
N GLN A 33 48.27 16.51 -20.39
CA GLN A 33 49.64 16.63 -20.95
C GLN A 33 50.69 16.81 -19.86
N ASN A 34 51.65 15.87 -19.96
CA ASN A 34 53.12 16.06 -20.04
C ASN A 34 53.90 16.78 -18.90
N GLY A 35 54.96 16.10 -18.49
CA GLY A 35 56.13 16.69 -17.86
C GLY A 35 57.08 15.71 -17.25
N THR A 36 58.00 15.21 -18.09
CA THR A 36 59.44 15.09 -18.03
C THR A 36 60.12 14.26 -16.96
N GLN A 37 60.89 13.26 -17.51
CA GLN A 37 61.98 12.53 -16.90
C GLN A 37 63.16 13.46 -16.48
N PRO A 38 64.00 13.00 -15.56
CA PRO A 38 65.41 12.87 -15.92
C PRO A 38 66.04 11.49 -15.55
N ASP A 39 66.97 11.10 -16.41
CA ASP A 39 67.92 10.01 -16.29
C ASP A 39 68.80 10.12 -15.06
N ILE A 40 69.35 8.96 -14.57
CA ILE A 40 70.77 8.71 -14.27
C ILE A 40 71.01 7.22 -13.83
N LYS A 41 71.72 6.51 -14.71
CA LYS A 41 72.84 5.55 -14.59
C LYS A 41 72.85 4.42 -13.57
N ASP A 42 72.99 3.26 -14.17
CA ASP A 42 73.86 2.07 -13.95
C ASP A 42 74.41 1.82 -12.56
N ASN A 43 74.20 0.60 -12.07
CA ASN A 43 75.27 -0.31 -11.64
C ASN A 43 74.81 -1.76 -11.58
N GLU A 44 75.51 -2.60 -12.32
CA GLU A 44 75.40 -4.06 -12.32
C GLU A 44 75.78 -4.66 -10.97
N LYS A 45 75.03 -5.69 -10.53
CA LYS A 45 75.60 -6.89 -9.87
C LYS A 45 74.65 -8.06 -10.10
N GLN A 46 75.15 -9.03 -10.80
CA GLN A 46 74.60 -10.38 -10.92
C GLN A 46 74.64 -11.09 -9.54
N GLU A 47 73.51 -11.66 -9.18
CA GLU A 47 73.41 -12.78 -8.29
C GLU A 47 72.30 -13.70 -8.75
N THR A 48 72.65 -14.97 -8.86
CA THR A 48 71.85 -16.11 -9.27
C THR A 48 70.62 -16.30 -8.42
N VAL A 49 69.47 -16.37 -9.07
CA VAL A 49 68.18 -16.68 -8.41
C VAL A 49 67.79 -18.12 -8.77
N VAL A 50 67.59 -18.91 -7.72
CA VAL A 50 66.93 -20.20 -7.73
C VAL A 50 65.43 -19.96 -7.94
N GLU A 51 64.86 -20.55 -8.99
CA GLU A 51 63.43 -20.61 -9.22
C GLU A 51 62.76 -21.49 -8.15
N THR A 52 62.00 -20.90 -7.28
CA THR A 52 60.93 -21.58 -6.56
C THR A 52 59.59 -21.08 -7.16
N GLU A 53 58.92 -22.00 -7.85
CA GLU A 53 57.51 -21.79 -8.25
C GLU A 53 56.65 -21.67 -6.98
N GLU A 54 56.33 -20.43 -6.58
CA GLU A 54 55.18 -20.17 -5.70
C GLU A 54 53.92 -20.14 -6.56
N SER A 55 53.11 -21.17 -6.37
CA SER A 55 51.71 -21.17 -6.86
C SER A 55 50.96 -19.99 -6.25
N VAL A 56 50.64 -19.01 -7.07
CA VAL A 56 49.64 -17.98 -6.73
C VAL A 56 48.30 -18.68 -6.50
N PRO A 57 47.65 -18.54 -5.35
CA PRO A 57 46.27 -18.97 -5.21
C PRO A 57 45.43 -18.11 -6.18
N GLU A 58 44.76 -18.74 -7.12
CA GLU A 58 43.65 -18.13 -7.82
C GLU A 58 42.59 -17.78 -6.75
N ASP A 59 42.50 -16.49 -6.41
CA ASP A 59 41.42 -15.94 -5.65
C ASP A 59 40.18 -15.90 -6.60
N ASN A 60 39.52 -17.05 -6.72
CA ASN A 60 38.20 -17.17 -7.29
C ASN A 60 37.17 -16.70 -6.25
N SER A 61 37.31 -15.51 -5.71
CA SER A 61 36.16 -14.80 -5.20
C SER A 61 35.38 -14.29 -6.43
N GLU A 62 34.53 -15.15 -7.00
CA GLU A 62 33.35 -14.65 -7.71
C GLU A 62 32.68 -13.68 -6.72
N ASN A 63 32.79 -12.37 -6.98
CA ASN A 63 31.94 -11.42 -6.35
C ASN A 63 30.53 -11.84 -6.78
N ASP A 64 29.80 -12.56 -5.92
CA ASP A 64 28.35 -12.71 -5.99
C ASP A 64 27.80 -11.28 -5.90
N VAL A 65 27.63 -10.67 -7.07
CA VAL A 65 26.86 -9.44 -7.17
C VAL A 65 25.44 -9.88 -6.85
N ASP A 66 24.93 -9.45 -5.72
CA ASP A 66 23.52 -9.62 -5.39
C ASP A 66 22.71 -8.97 -6.51
N VAL A 67 22.06 -9.80 -7.31
CA VAL A 67 21.31 -9.40 -8.50
C VAL A 67 19.81 -9.33 -8.22
N HIS A 68 19.43 -9.35 -6.94
CA HIS A 68 18.06 -9.28 -6.48
C HIS A 68 17.68 -7.85 -6.07
N LEU A 69 16.45 -7.43 -6.43
CA LEU A 69 15.79 -6.25 -5.88
C LEU A 69 14.71 -6.71 -4.91
N THR A 70 14.53 -5.99 -3.82
CA THR A 70 13.49 -6.29 -2.84
C THR A 70 12.59 -5.09 -2.59
N ALA A 71 11.30 -5.35 -2.41
CA ALA A 71 10.31 -4.36 -2.00
C ALA A 71 9.48 -4.90 -0.83
N ASN A 72 9.36 -4.10 0.24
CA ASN A 72 8.57 -4.39 1.41
C ASN A 72 7.30 -3.53 1.38
N ILE A 73 6.13 -4.17 1.37
CA ILE A 73 4.84 -3.51 1.27
C ILE A 73 4.08 -3.76 2.57
N ALA A 74 3.56 -2.70 3.20
CA ALA A 74 2.68 -2.81 4.35
C ALA A 74 1.24 -2.46 3.97
N VAL A 75 0.27 -3.28 4.40
CA VAL A 75 -1.15 -3.05 4.12
C VAL A 75 -1.94 -3.14 5.42
N ALA A 76 -2.70 -2.10 5.73
CA ALA A 76 -3.64 -2.11 6.84
C ALA A 76 -5.09 -2.19 6.32
N GLY A 77 -5.99 -2.65 7.18
CA GLY A 77 -7.41 -2.75 6.86
C GLY A 77 -8.17 -1.44 6.99
N ASP A 78 -9.45 -1.52 7.32
CA ASP A 78 -10.41 -0.43 7.20
C ASP A 78 -10.22 0.62 8.31
N ILE A 79 -10.10 1.90 7.93
CA ILE A 79 -10.21 3.05 8.83
C ILE A 79 -11.62 3.61 8.74
N VAL A 80 -12.41 3.36 9.77
CA VAL A 80 -13.80 3.83 9.86
C VAL A 80 -13.86 5.02 10.83
N ALA A 81 -13.95 6.22 10.30
CA ALA A 81 -13.82 7.47 11.07
C ALA A 81 -15.06 7.82 11.89
N HIS A 82 -15.42 6.95 12.84
CA HIS A 82 -16.60 7.12 13.71
C HIS A 82 -16.58 8.41 14.53
N THR A 83 -17.75 8.99 14.77
CA THR A 83 -17.92 10.19 15.60
C THR A 83 -17.23 10.11 16.98
N PRO A 84 -17.26 8.99 17.73
CA PRO A 84 -16.55 8.91 19.01
C PRO A 84 -15.04 9.05 18.87
N ILE A 85 -14.44 8.54 17.79
CA ILE A 85 -13.01 8.70 17.50
C ILE A 85 -12.70 10.16 17.17
N ASN A 86 -13.50 10.80 16.30
CA ASN A 86 -13.34 12.21 15.97
C ASN A 86 -13.47 13.09 17.23
N ASN A 87 -14.48 12.84 18.08
CA ASN A 87 -14.65 13.58 19.34
C ASN A 87 -13.48 13.40 20.31
N ASN A 88 -12.86 12.21 20.36
CA ASN A 88 -11.71 11.93 21.23
C ASN A 88 -10.40 12.55 20.69
N ALA A 89 -10.32 12.79 19.38
CA ALA A 89 -9.19 13.46 18.74
C ALA A 89 -9.26 14.99 18.81
N TYR A 90 -10.44 15.55 19.17
CA TYR A 90 -10.64 17.00 19.24
C TYR A 90 -9.97 17.61 20.47
N ASP A 91 -9.17 18.64 20.25
CA ASP A 91 -8.60 19.48 21.32
C ASP A 91 -9.44 20.77 21.49
N GLY A 92 -10.21 20.83 22.55
CA GLY A 92 -11.04 22.00 22.86
C GLY A 92 -10.26 23.29 23.18
N ALA A 93 -8.95 23.21 23.44
CA ALA A 93 -8.11 24.38 23.70
C ALA A 93 -7.64 25.04 22.40
N THR A 94 -7.35 24.27 21.37
CA THR A 94 -6.91 24.74 20.05
C THR A 94 -8.04 24.82 19.03
N GLY A 95 -9.09 24.00 19.21
CA GLY A 95 -10.16 23.82 18.25
C GLY A 95 -9.78 22.89 17.09
N GLU A 96 -8.71 22.13 17.20
CA GLU A 96 -8.15 21.26 16.18
C GLU A 96 -8.34 19.79 16.50
N TYR A 97 -8.21 18.92 15.49
CA TYR A 97 -8.24 17.48 15.62
C TYR A 97 -6.83 16.91 15.40
N ASN A 98 -6.43 15.95 16.24
CA ASN A 98 -5.16 15.25 16.11
C ASN A 98 -5.37 13.74 16.28
N TYR A 99 -5.01 12.98 15.24
CA TYR A 99 -5.14 11.52 15.17
C TYR A 99 -3.80 10.79 15.26
N ASP A 100 -2.66 11.48 15.35
CA ASP A 100 -1.33 10.86 15.34
C ASP A 100 -1.18 9.77 16.42
N HIS A 101 -1.85 9.94 17.58
CA HIS A 101 -1.80 8.97 18.67
C HIS A 101 -2.37 7.58 18.30
N LEU A 102 -3.27 7.49 17.32
CA LEU A 102 -3.85 6.22 16.87
C LEU A 102 -2.84 5.35 16.11
N PHE A 103 -1.82 5.95 15.51
CA PHE A 103 -0.83 5.28 14.68
C PHE A 103 0.47 4.96 15.43
N THR A 104 0.62 5.39 16.69
CA THR A 104 1.90 5.35 17.42
C THR A 104 2.54 3.97 17.42
N GLU A 105 1.77 2.90 17.64
CA GLU A 105 2.29 1.54 17.71
C GLU A 105 2.46 0.89 16.32
N ALA A 106 1.73 1.34 15.31
CA ALA A 106 1.81 0.81 13.94
C ALA A 106 2.74 1.61 13.02
N ALA A 107 3.02 2.89 13.33
CA ALA A 107 3.80 3.77 12.47
C ALA A 107 5.18 3.19 12.09
N HIS A 108 5.83 2.45 13.00
CA HIS A 108 7.13 1.84 12.71
C HIS A 108 7.05 0.77 11.60
N ILE A 109 5.90 0.08 11.44
CA ILE A 109 5.68 -0.90 10.36
C ILE A 109 5.62 -0.17 9.03
N PHE A 110 4.82 0.89 8.92
CA PHE A 110 4.69 1.67 7.71
C PHE A 110 5.99 2.40 7.33
N GLN A 111 6.69 2.97 8.33
CA GLN A 111 7.95 3.69 8.09
C GLN A 111 9.12 2.80 7.68
N ARG A 112 9.10 1.50 7.99
CA ARG A 112 10.12 0.54 7.53
C ARG A 112 9.76 -0.11 6.20
N ALA A 113 8.48 -0.10 5.81
CA ALA A 113 8.05 -0.53 4.49
C ALA A 113 8.53 0.45 3.42
N ASP A 114 8.74 -0.06 2.21
CA ASP A 114 9.09 0.76 1.04
C ASP A 114 7.84 1.39 0.42
N PHE A 115 6.65 0.81 0.68
CA PHE A 115 5.35 1.33 0.26
C PHE A 115 4.24 0.84 1.19
N SER A 116 3.27 1.70 1.51
CA SER A 116 2.21 1.36 2.45
C SER A 116 0.83 1.84 2.03
N ILE A 117 -0.19 1.00 2.32
CA ILE A 117 -1.56 1.14 1.83
C ILE A 117 -2.55 0.96 2.99
N VAL A 118 -3.66 1.73 2.94
CA VAL A 118 -4.79 1.59 3.87
C VAL A 118 -6.11 1.85 3.15
N ASP A 119 -7.20 1.21 3.57
CA ASP A 119 -8.57 1.57 3.15
C ASP A 119 -9.13 2.66 4.08
N PHE A 120 -9.63 3.77 3.51
CA PHE A 120 -10.21 4.87 4.28
C PHE A 120 -11.71 5.00 4.01
N GLU A 121 -12.51 4.45 4.92
CA GLU A 121 -13.98 4.47 4.86
C GLU A 121 -14.55 5.75 5.46
N SER A 122 -14.30 6.89 4.81
CA SER A 122 -14.91 8.18 5.12
C SER A 122 -14.73 9.16 3.97
N THR A 123 -15.36 10.32 4.09
CA THR A 123 -15.25 11.42 3.14
C THR A 123 -14.91 12.73 3.86
N PHE A 124 -14.52 13.75 3.12
CA PHE A 124 -14.24 15.10 3.62
C PHE A 124 -15.13 16.12 2.89
N SER A 125 -16.27 16.52 3.50
CA SER A 125 -17.11 17.59 2.93
C SER A 125 -16.48 18.97 3.03
N GLY A 126 -15.73 19.21 4.11
CA GLY A 126 -15.08 20.48 4.41
C GLY A 126 -16.04 21.56 4.90
N ASP A 127 -17.28 21.24 5.22
CA ASP A 127 -18.27 22.20 5.71
C ASP A 127 -18.17 22.48 7.23
N GLY A 128 -17.31 21.71 7.92
CA GLY A 128 -17.08 21.80 9.37
C GLY A 128 -18.14 21.08 10.21
N SER A 129 -19.04 20.34 9.59
CA SER A 129 -20.06 19.51 10.22
C SER A 129 -19.70 18.05 10.07
N TYR A 130 -19.08 17.44 11.06
CA TYR A 130 -18.63 16.07 10.96
C TYR A 130 -19.65 15.06 11.46
N SER A 131 -19.74 13.89 10.79
CA SER A 131 -20.67 12.82 11.10
C SER A 131 -20.00 11.44 11.05
N GLY A 132 -20.60 10.49 11.76
CA GLY A 132 -20.25 9.07 11.67
C GLY A 132 -21.37 8.30 10.97
N PHE A 133 -21.49 6.98 11.32
CA PHE A 133 -22.53 6.13 10.76
C PHE A 133 -23.93 6.81 10.80
N PRO A 134 -24.74 6.73 9.72
CA PRO A 134 -24.51 5.92 8.51
C PRO A 134 -23.79 6.65 7.37
N LEU A 135 -23.51 7.94 7.46
CA LEU A 135 -22.84 8.75 6.44
C LEU A 135 -21.65 9.45 7.07
N PHE A 136 -20.45 8.99 6.70
CA PHE A 136 -19.21 9.48 7.30
C PHE A 136 -18.72 10.76 6.63
N ASP A 137 -18.53 11.78 7.45
CA ASP A 137 -17.85 13.02 7.09
C ASP A 137 -16.85 13.39 8.18
N SER A 138 -15.58 13.54 7.81
CA SER A 138 -14.49 13.60 8.77
C SER A 138 -13.63 14.87 8.63
N PRO A 139 -12.92 15.28 9.69
CA PRO A 139 -11.91 16.34 9.60
C PRO A 139 -10.76 16.00 8.66
N ASP A 140 -10.29 16.98 7.88
CA ASP A 140 -9.15 16.84 6.96
C ASP A 140 -7.86 16.36 7.63
N SER A 141 -7.72 16.60 8.95
CA SER A 141 -6.56 16.17 9.73
C SER A 141 -6.35 14.64 9.79
N TRP A 142 -7.33 13.83 9.37
CA TRP A 142 -7.11 12.42 9.10
C TRP A 142 -6.05 12.20 8.02
N ALA A 143 -6.12 12.95 6.90
CA ALA A 143 -5.13 12.83 5.83
C ALA A 143 -3.71 13.21 6.31
N THR A 144 -3.61 14.23 7.18
CA THR A 144 -2.33 14.60 7.80
C THR A 144 -1.78 13.48 8.69
N ALA A 145 -2.63 12.86 9.52
CA ALA A 145 -2.20 11.77 10.41
C ALA A 145 -1.80 10.51 9.62
N LEU A 146 -2.52 10.18 8.54
CA LEU A 146 -2.15 9.10 7.62
C LEU A 146 -0.74 9.33 7.06
N LYS A 147 -0.46 10.52 6.53
CA LYS A 147 0.87 10.83 6.00
C LYS A 147 1.96 10.83 7.06
N ASN A 148 1.69 11.39 8.25
CA ASN A 148 2.63 11.38 9.37
C ASN A 148 2.97 9.96 9.85
N SER A 149 2.05 9.01 9.73
CA SER A 149 2.29 7.61 10.10
C SER A 149 3.15 6.84 9.10
N GLY A 150 3.35 7.37 7.90
CA GLY A 150 4.12 6.73 6.84
C GLY A 150 3.28 6.08 5.76
N ILE A 151 1.95 6.31 5.71
CA ILE A 151 1.09 5.82 4.63
C ILE A 151 1.41 6.56 3.33
N ASP A 152 1.47 5.82 2.23
CA ASP A 152 1.76 6.33 0.89
C ASP A 152 0.52 6.38 0.00
N MET A 153 -0.32 5.35 0.04
CA MET A 153 -1.52 5.25 -0.79
C MET A 153 -2.77 4.93 0.03
N VAL A 154 -3.89 5.53 -0.36
CA VAL A 154 -5.20 5.33 0.26
C VAL A 154 -6.18 4.75 -0.75
N ALA A 155 -6.73 3.56 -0.45
CA ALA A 155 -7.84 2.97 -1.18
C ALA A 155 -9.13 3.72 -0.80
N LEU A 156 -9.84 4.23 -1.80
CA LEU A 156 -11.04 5.04 -1.64
C LEU A 156 -12.28 4.41 -2.28
N ALA A 157 -12.15 3.29 -3.00
CA ALA A 157 -13.29 2.55 -3.50
C ALA A 157 -13.86 1.63 -2.42
N ASN A 158 -14.69 2.18 -1.56
CA ASN A 158 -15.43 1.47 -0.53
C ASN A 158 -16.92 1.86 -0.53
N ASN A 159 -17.72 1.24 0.31
CA ASN A 159 -19.15 1.49 0.38
C ASN A 159 -19.51 2.89 0.92
N HIS A 160 -18.55 3.60 1.52
CA HIS A 160 -18.68 4.96 2.04
C HIS A 160 -18.13 6.05 1.12
N SER A 161 -17.66 5.72 -0.10
CA SER A 161 -17.07 6.67 -1.06
C SER A 161 -17.99 7.83 -1.44
N LEU A 162 -19.31 7.69 -1.32
CA LEU A 162 -20.30 8.71 -1.71
C LEU A 162 -21.06 9.32 -0.52
N ASP A 163 -20.63 9.14 0.71
CA ASP A 163 -21.35 9.58 1.91
C ASP A 163 -21.61 11.09 1.94
N THR A 164 -20.70 11.89 1.42
CA THR A 164 -20.89 13.33 1.22
C THR A 164 -21.09 13.69 -0.27
N TRP A 165 -21.68 12.76 -1.02
CA TRP A 165 -21.98 12.89 -2.44
C TRP A 165 -20.73 13.06 -3.32
N PHE A 166 -20.96 13.37 -4.59
CA PHE A 166 -19.88 13.50 -5.56
C PHE A 166 -18.91 14.65 -5.25
N ASP A 167 -19.43 15.78 -4.75
CA ASP A 167 -18.59 16.94 -4.42
C ASP A 167 -17.67 16.62 -3.24
N GLY A 168 -18.15 15.88 -2.24
CA GLY A 168 -17.33 15.41 -1.14
C GLY A 168 -16.32 14.33 -1.57
N LEU A 169 -16.69 13.40 -2.46
CA LEU A 169 -15.76 12.46 -3.07
C LEU A 169 -14.60 13.20 -3.76
N CYS A 170 -14.91 14.18 -4.62
CA CYS A 170 -13.88 14.97 -5.30
C CYS A 170 -12.98 15.71 -4.30
N ARG A 171 -13.58 16.28 -3.24
CA ARG A 171 -12.82 16.96 -2.20
C ARG A 171 -11.95 15.99 -1.39
N THR A 172 -12.42 14.78 -1.13
CA THR A 172 -11.63 13.75 -0.45
C THR A 172 -10.34 13.46 -1.22
N ILE A 173 -10.45 13.28 -2.54
CA ILE A 173 -9.30 13.14 -3.43
C ILE A 173 -8.35 14.35 -3.30
N ASP A 174 -8.89 15.58 -3.40
CA ASP A 174 -8.09 16.81 -3.32
C ASP A 174 -7.34 16.93 -1.98
N VAL A 175 -7.98 16.55 -0.86
CA VAL A 175 -7.37 16.58 0.48
C VAL A 175 -6.27 15.53 0.63
N MET A 176 -6.47 14.31 0.12
CA MET A 176 -5.45 13.26 0.14
C MET A 176 -4.23 13.69 -0.67
N GLU A 177 -4.41 14.15 -1.91
CA GLU A 177 -3.33 14.65 -2.77
C GLU A 177 -2.60 15.85 -2.15
N ALA A 178 -3.32 16.79 -1.53
CA ALA A 178 -2.73 17.96 -0.86
C ALA A 178 -1.84 17.60 0.33
N ASN A 179 -2.09 16.44 0.96
CA ASN A 179 -1.25 15.88 2.02
C ASN A 179 -0.12 14.97 1.48
N GLY A 180 0.01 14.80 0.16
CA GLY A 180 1.03 13.96 -0.45
C GLY A 180 0.74 12.47 -0.31
N LEU A 181 -0.53 12.08 -0.23
CA LEU A 181 -1.01 10.71 -0.30
C LEU A 181 -1.44 10.39 -1.73
N GLU A 182 -1.00 9.27 -2.27
CA GLU A 182 -1.58 8.71 -3.49
C GLU A 182 -2.98 8.19 -3.18
N HIS A 183 -3.89 8.22 -4.15
CA HIS A 183 -5.23 7.64 -4.00
C HIS A 183 -5.57 6.71 -5.17
N ILE A 184 -6.51 5.80 -4.94
CA ILE A 184 -6.96 4.85 -5.94
C ILE A 184 -8.45 4.53 -5.76
N GLY A 185 -9.13 4.15 -6.85
CA GLY A 185 -10.50 3.63 -6.85
C GLY A 185 -11.61 4.66 -7.05
N THR A 186 -11.32 5.97 -6.87
CA THR A 186 -12.28 7.07 -7.06
C THR A 186 -11.73 8.15 -7.98
N TYR A 187 -12.61 8.87 -8.70
CA TYR A 187 -12.20 9.80 -9.76
C TYR A 187 -13.10 11.02 -9.84
N ARG A 188 -12.51 12.18 -10.17
CA ARG A 188 -13.21 13.48 -10.35
C ARG A 188 -13.82 13.63 -11.74
N THR A 189 -13.21 12.97 -12.76
CA THR A 189 -13.64 13.08 -14.15
C THR A 189 -13.53 11.74 -14.88
N GLN A 190 -14.30 11.59 -15.97
CA GLN A 190 -14.17 10.44 -16.85
C GLN A 190 -12.76 10.32 -17.47
N GLU A 191 -12.16 11.48 -17.83
CA GLU A 191 -10.81 11.52 -18.39
C GLU A 191 -9.76 11.00 -17.39
N GLU A 192 -9.90 11.35 -16.11
CA GLU A 192 -9.03 10.85 -15.03
C GLU A 192 -9.13 9.32 -14.93
N ARG A 193 -10.36 8.78 -14.92
CA ARG A 193 -10.62 7.34 -14.89
C ARG A 193 -10.09 6.60 -16.12
N ASP A 194 -10.33 7.16 -17.32
CA ASP A 194 -10.01 6.50 -18.59
C ASP A 194 -8.54 6.59 -18.93
N LYS A 195 -7.82 7.58 -18.41
CA LYS A 195 -6.40 7.81 -18.72
C LYS A 195 -5.55 6.57 -18.51
N ASN A 196 -5.80 5.84 -17.43
CA ASN A 196 -5.04 4.65 -17.03
C ASN A 196 -5.99 3.48 -16.68
N HIS A 197 -7.22 3.46 -17.16
CA HIS A 197 -8.22 2.45 -16.79
C HIS A 197 -8.38 2.24 -15.28
N GLY A 198 -8.12 3.28 -14.48
CA GLY A 198 -8.12 3.22 -13.02
C GLY A 198 -6.98 2.43 -12.40
N VAL A 199 -5.95 2.12 -13.18
CA VAL A 199 -4.73 1.47 -12.70
C VAL A 199 -3.74 2.52 -12.23
N VAL A 200 -3.16 2.31 -11.06
CA VAL A 200 -2.03 3.09 -10.52
C VAL A 200 -0.78 2.21 -10.55
N VAL A 201 0.29 2.67 -11.17
CA VAL A 201 1.56 1.95 -11.20
C VAL A 201 2.54 2.61 -10.24
N GLN A 202 3.14 1.81 -9.36
CA GLN A 202 4.21 2.23 -8.47
C GLN A 202 5.50 1.49 -8.81
N ASP A 203 6.60 2.22 -8.84
CA ASP A 203 7.96 1.67 -8.86
C ASP A 203 8.51 1.69 -7.44
N ILE A 204 8.63 0.51 -6.85
CA ILE A 204 9.08 0.31 -5.48
C ILE A 204 10.44 -0.37 -5.54
N ASN A 205 11.51 0.40 -5.37
CA ASN A 205 12.90 -0.09 -5.43
C ASN A 205 13.26 -0.81 -6.75
N GLY A 206 12.65 -0.40 -7.89
CA GLY A 206 12.87 -1.01 -9.20
C GLY A 206 11.99 -2.23 -9.48
N ILE A 207 11.02 -2.52 -8.61
CA ILE A 207 9.93 -3.49 -8.81
C ILE A 207 8.66 -2.71 -9.12
N THR A 208 8.07 -2.95 -10.27
CA THR A 208 6.85 -2.25 -10.72
C THR A 208 5.60 -3.04 -10.37
N ILE A 209 4.64 -2.40 -9.72
CA ILE A 209 3.38 -3.03 -9.32
C ILE A 209 2.21 -2.19 -9.85
N ALA A 210 1.30 -2.84 -10.58
CA ALA A 210 0.04 -2.24 -11.02
C ALA A 210 -1.03 -2.49 -9.97
N PHE A 211 -1.60 -1.43 -9.40
CA PHE A 211 -2.67 -1.49 -8.41
C PHE A 211 -4.02 -1.17 -9.05
N LEU A 212 -5.05 -1.93 -8.68
CA LEU A 212 -6.46 -1.66 -8.95
C LEU A 212 -7.21 -1.65 -7.62
N ASP A 213 -8.27 -0.84 -7.51
CA ASP A 213 -9.12 -0.76 -6.32
C ASP A 213 -10.59 -0.71 -6.70
N TYR A 214 -11.41 -1.60 -6.08
CA TYR A 214 -12.81 -1.78 -6.41
C TYR A 214 -13.67 -2.08 -5.18
N THR A 215 -14.91 -1.58 -5.17
CA THR A 215 -15.92 -1.90 -4.15
C THR A 215 -17.12 -2.66 -4.71
N TYR A 216 -17.83 -3.36 -3.84
CA TYR A 216 -19.08 -4.04 -4.17
C TYR A 216 -20.24 -3.09 -4.47
N GLY A 217 -20.22 -1.88 -3.89
CA GLY A 217 -21.29 -0.91 -3.99
C GLY A 217 -21.06 0.29 -3.09
N THR A 218 -22.11 1.11 -2.91
CA THR A 218 -22.08 2.42 -2.22
C THR A 218 -23.25 2.57 -1.23
N ASN A 219 -23.53 1.56 -0.43
CA ASN A 219 -24.58 1.56 0.61
C ASN A 219 -25.97 2.06 0.12
N GLY A 220 -26.29 1.76 -1.15
CA GLY A 220 -27.55 2.21 -1.75
C GLY A 220 -27.57 3.67 -2.19
N LEU A 221 -26.47 4.38 -2.11
CA LEU A 221 -26.31 5.71 -2.70
C LEU A 221 -25.99 5.55 -4.20
N PRO A 222 -26.80 6.09 -5.12
CA PRO A 222 -26.51 5.95 -6.54
C PRO A 222 -25.37 6.88 -6.96
N ARG A 223 -24.50 6.39 -7.84
CA ARG A 223 -23.60 7.30 -8.57
C ARG A 223 -24.45 8.32 -9.34
N PRO A 224 -24.12 9.62 -9.31
CA PRO A 224 -24.91 10.61 -10.05
C PRO A 224 -24.93 10.31 -11.55
N GLU A 225 -26.01 10.66 -12.22
CA GLU A 225 -26.17 10.48 -13.66
C GLU A 225 -25.00 11.13 -14.44
N GLY A 226 -24.39 10.38 -15.36
CA GLY A 226 -23.21 10.80 -16.13
C GLY A 226 -21.90 10.82 -15.33
N LYS A 227 -21.88 10.22 -14.13
CA LYS A 227 -20.70 10.09 -13.26
C LYS A 227 -20.45 8.65 -12.84
N GLU A 228 -20.75 7.72 -13.73
CA GLU A 228 -20.53 6.27 -13.51
C GLU A 228 -19.06 5.93 -13.31
N PHE A 229 -18.17 6.81 -13.71
CA PHE A 229 -16.73 6.74 -13.51
C PHE A 229 -16.30 7.01 -12.05
N ALA A 230 -17.12 7.71 -11.25
CA ALA A 230 -16.70 8.30 -9.97
C ALA A 230 -16.14 7.30 -8.97
N VAL A 231 -16.65 6.06 -8.96
CA VAL A 231 -16.20 4.96 -8.10
C VAL A 231 -16.08 3.69 -8.92
N ASN A 232 -14.99 2.96 -8.76
CA ASN A 232 -14.85 1.62 -9.29
C ASN A 232 -15.74 0.65 -8.53
N ILE A 233 -16.85 0.24 -9.14
CA ILE A 233 -17.79 -0.74 -8.59
C ILE A 233 -17.72 -2.00 -9.46
N PHE A 234 -17.57 -3.18 -8.82
CA PHE A 234 -17.47 -4.44 -9.52
C PHE A 234 -18.80 -5.18 -9.71
N ASN A 235 -19.91 -4.73 -9.08
CA ASN A 235 -21.23 -5.33 -9.29
C ASN A 235 -22.08 -4.51 -10.26
N LYS A 236 -22.62 -5.15 -11.30
CA LYS A 236 -23.60 -4.51 -12.22
C LYS A 236 -24.89 -4.13 -11.48
N ASP A 237 -25.27 -4.91 -10.52
CA ASP A 237 -26.50 -4.79 -9.70
C ASP A 237 -26.24 -4.16 -8.32
N TYR A 238 -25.24 -3.25 -8.21
CA TYR A 238 -24.80 -2.65 -6.95
C TYR A 238 -25.90 -1.91 -6.16
N MET A 239 -26.98 -1.51 -6.83
CA MET A 239 -28.16 -0.88 -6.20
C MET A 239 -29.24 -1.88 -5.75
N THR A 240 -29.02 -3.18 -5.96
CA THR A 240 -30.08 -4.17 -5.73
C THR A 240 -29.58 -5.43 -4.99
N THR A 241 -29.10 -6.45 -5.70
CA THR A 241 -28.83 -7.78 -5.12
C THR A 241 -27.36 -8.05 -4.85
N LEU A 242 -26.45 -7.22 -5.34
CA LEU A 242 -25.01 -7.30 -5.10
C LEU A 242 -24.40 -8.67 -5.46
N SER A 243 -24.88 -9.26 -6.55
CA SER A 243 -24.59 -10.66 -6.91
C SER A 243 -24.11 -10.86 -8.35
N GLN A 244 -24.01 -9.79 -9.14
CA GLN A 244 -23.65 -9.84 -10.56
C GLN A 244 -22.30 -9.15 -10.79
N PHE A 245 -21.22 -9.91 -10.67
CA PHE A 245 -19.89 -9.40 -10.95
C PHE A 245 -19.77 -8.92 -12.40
N ASP A 246 -19.15 -7.76 -12.60
CA ASP A 246 -18.95 -7.15 -13.92
C ASP A 246 -17.65 -7.62 -14.57
N TYR A 247 -17.68 -8.85 -15.08
CA TYR A 247 -16.54 -9.46 -15.78
C TYR A 247 -16.04 -8.64 -16.96
N GLU A 248 -16.92 -7.89 -17.63
CA GLU A 248 -16.55 -7.06 -18.78
C GLU A 248 -15.72 -5.85 -18.36
N LYS A 249 -16.20 -5.09 -17.36
CA LYS A 249 -15.51 -3.90 -16.86
C LYS A 249 -14.19 -4.27 -16.18
N VAL A 250 -14.25 -5.17 -15.20
CA VAL A 250 -13.05 -5.58 -14.43
C VAL A 250 -12.05 -6.27 -15.36
N GLY A 251 -12.52 -7.14 -16.27
CA GLY A 251 -11.67 -7.82 -17.25
C GLY A 251 -10.96 -6.86 -18.19
N SER A 252 -11.64 -5.79 -18.66
CA SER A 252 -11.02 -4.76 -19.50
C SER A 252 -9.92 -3.99 -18.76
N ASP A 253 -10.14 -3.66 -17.47
CA ASP A 253 -9.14 -2.95 -16.69
C ASP A 253 -7.93 -3.86 -16.34
N LEU A 254 -8.17 -5.16 -16.11
CA LEU A 254 -7.10 -6.15 -15.94
C LEU A 254 -6.33 -6.39 -17.25
N GLU A 255 -7.00 -6.40 -18.41
CA GLU A 255 -6.32 -6.46 -19.71
C GLU A 255 -5.38 -5.27 -19.90
N TYR A 256 -5.82 -4.06 -19.53
CA TYR A 256 -4.97 -2.88 -19.54
C TYR A 256 -3.80 -3.03 -18.57
N ALA A 257 -4.04 -3.46 -17.32
CA ALA A 257 -2.97 -3.66 -16.33
C ALA A 257 -1.90 -4.64 -16.83
N ARG A 258 -2.29 -5.77 -17.44
CA ARG A 258 -1.35 -6.73 -18.06
C ARG A 258 -0.57 -6.12 -19.22
N SER A 259 -1.19 -5.18 -19.96
CA SER A 259 -0.53 -4.51 -21.12
C SER A 259 0.58 -3.54 -20.70
N LEU A 260 0.66 -3.17 -19.41
CA LEU A 260 1.69 -2.29 -18.86
C LEU A 260 3.01 -3.00 -18.63
N ASP A 261 3.02 -4.34 -18.68
CA ASP A 261 4.21 -5.18 -18.47
C ASP A 261 4.92 -4.88 -17.13
N THR A 262 4.10 -4.67 -16.08
CA THR A 262 4.59 -4.51 -14.70
C THR A 262 4.98 -5.86 -14.12
N ASP A 263 5.83 -5.85 -13.09
CA ASP A 263 6.31 -7.08 -12.45
C ASP A 263 5.19 -7.84 -11.74
N LEU A 264 4.28 -7.13 -11.07
CA LEU A 264 3.14 -7.69 -10.35
C LEU A 264 1.86 -6.87 -10.57
N ILE A 265 0.70 -7.53 -10.34
CA ILE A 265 -0.62 -6.89 -10.29
C ILE A 265 -1.22 -7.13 -8.92
N ALA A 266 -1.57 -6.05 -8.22
CA ALA A 266 -2.26 -6.05 -6.94
C ALA A 266 -3.69 -5.54 -7.09
N PHE A 267 -4.66 -6.25 -6.53
CA PHE A 267 -6.07 -5.89 -6.57
C PHE A 267 -6.59 -5.64 -5.15
N ILE A 268 -6.87 -4.37 -4.84
CA ILE A 268 -7.50 -3.97 -3.59
C ILE A 268 -9.01 -4.13 -3.78
N ILE A 269 -9.70 -4.73 -2.82
CA ILE A 269 -11.10 -5.05 -3.01
C ILE A 269 -11.90 -4.94 -1.71
N HIS A 270 -12.94 -4.11 -1.74
CA HIS A 270 -13.86 -3.90 -0.65
C HIS A 270 -15.11 -4.76 -0.86
N TRP A 271 -15.21 -5.91 -0.16
CA TRP A 271 -16.15 -6.99 -0.47
C TRP A 271 -16.58 -7.84 0.74
N GLY A 272 -17.52 -8.74 0.50
CA GLY A 272 -17.94 -9.75 1.49
C GLY A 272 -19.22 -9.36 2.22
N VAL A 273 -19.33 -9.81 3.45
CA VAL A 273 -20.46 -9.54 4.34
C VAL A 273 -19.91 -9.14 5.71
N GLU A 274 -20.38 -8.04 6.25
CA GLU A 274 -19.97 -7.52 7.56
C GLU A 274 -20.04 -8.60 8.65
N TYR A 275 -19.03 -8.61 9.51
CA TYR A 275 -18.90 -9.46 10.71
C TYR A 275 -18.77 -10.96 10.46
N GLN A 276 -18.56 -11.38 9.21
CA GLN A 276 -18.26 -12.78 8.88
C GLN A 276 -16.75 -13.00 8.86
N THR A 277 -16.26 -13.87 9.75
CA THR A 277 -14.84 -14.22 9.89
C THR A 277 -14.34 -15.23 8.83
N SER A 278 -15.17 -15.58 7.86
CA SER A 278 -14.81 -16.48 6.76
C SER A 278 -15.30 -15.93 5.45
N ALA A 279 -14.47 -15.96 4.42
CA ALA A 279 -14.86 -15.56 3.08
C ALA A 279 -16.02 -16.43 2.57
N ASN A 280 -17.03 -15.78 2.02
CA ASN A 280 -18.17 -16.46 1.41
C ASN A 280 -17.84 -16.98 -0.01
N GLU A 281 -18.75 -17.77 -0.58
CA GLU A 281 -18.54 -18.36 -1.91
C GLU A 281 -18.42 -17.33 -3.03
N TYR A 282 -19.06 -16.16 -2.88
CA TYR A 282 -18.95 -15.09 -3.87
C TYR A 282 -17.55 -14.44 -3.86
N GLN A 283 -17.00 -14.19 -2.67
CA GLN A 283 -15.61 -13.72 -2.54
C GLN A 283 -14.62 -14.73 -3.15
N LYS A 284 -14.79 -16.03 -2.88
CA LYS A 284 -13.91 -17.08 -3.44
C LYS A 284 -13.99 -17.16 -4.96
N GLN A 285 -15.20 -17.07 -5.53
CA GLN A 285 -15.40 -17.06 -6.99
C GLN A 285 -14.74 -15.85 -7.65
N ILE A 286 -14.83 -14.66 -7.02
CA ILE A 286 -14.16 -13.45 -7.52
C ILE A 286 -12.64 -13.62 -7.39
N ALA A 287 -12.13 -14.15 -6.27
CA ALA A 287 -10.70 -14.41 -6.09
C ALA A 287 -10.17 -15.38 -7.17
N ASP A 288 -10.88 -16.49 -7.42
CA ASP A 288 -10.50 -17.43 -8.46
C ASP A 288 -10.44 -16.80 -9.84
N TYR A 289 -11.40 -15.93 -10.17
CA TYR A 289 -11.40 -15.17 -11.42
C TYR A 289 -10.22 -14.20 -11.51
N LEU A 290 -10.01 -13.36 -10.49
CA LEU A 290 -8.92 -12.37 -10.47
C LEU A 290 -7.54 -13.04 -10.65
N LEU A 291 -7.30 -14.12 -9.92
CA LEU A 291 -6.06 -14.89 -10.02
C LEU A 291 -5.90 -15.53 -11.42
N SER A 292 -6.98 -16.05 -12.01
CA SER A 292 -6.94 -16.59 -13.39
C SER A 292 -6.68 -15.53 -14.46
N GLU A 293 -6.97 -14.24 -14.15
CA GLU A 293 -6.68 -13.09 -15.01
C GLU A 293 -5.30 -12.47 -14.73
N GLY A 294 -4.45 -13.10 -13.91
CA GLY A 294 -3.06 -12.71 -13.69
C GLY A 294 -2.83 -11.76 -12.52
N VAL A 295 -3.81 -11.60 -11.61
CA VAL A 295 -3.59 -10.88 -10.34
C VAL A 295 -2.69 -11.71 -9.43
N ASP A 296 -1.70 -11.06 -8.81
CA ASP A 296 -0.73 -11.68 -7.90
C ASP A 296 -1.10 -11.53 -6.44
N MET A 297 -1.70 -10.40 -6.09
CA MET A 297 -2.09 -10.06 -4.72
C MET A 297 -3.52 -9.57 -4.68
N ILE A 298 -4.36 -10.15 -3.83
CA ILE A 298 -5.71 -9.68 -3.52
C ILE A 298 -5.70 -9.19 -2.07
N LEU A 299 -6.01 -7.91 -1.89
CA LEU A 299 -5.95 -7.18 -0.61
C LEU A 299 -7.37 -6.74 -0.24
N GLY A 300 -8.03 -7.48 0.64
CA GLY A 300 -9.45 -7.31 0.94
C GLY A 300 -9.77 -6.51 2.19
N GLY A 301 -10.89 -5.77 2.15
CA GLY A 301 -11.53 -5.01 3.23
C GLY A 301 -13.03 -5.28 3.34
N HIS A 302 -13.77 -4.47 4.13
CA HIS A 302 -15.23 -4.44 4.31
C HIS A 302 -15.81 -5.32 5.41
N ALA A 303 -15.37 -6.55 5.62
CA ALA A 303 -16.03 -7.41 6.63
C ALA A 303 -15.90 -6.88 8.06
N HIS A 304 -15.05 -5.88 8.29
CA HIS A 304 -14.74 -5.26 9.59
C HIS A 304 -14.18 -6.21 10.65
N VAL A 305 -13.95 -7.45 10.27
CA VAL A 305 -13.31 -8.50 11.07
C VAL A 305 -12.28 -9.20 10.20
N PRO A 306 -11.18 -9.72 10.76
CA PRO A 306 -10.23 -10.49 9.99
C PRO A 306 -10.91 -11.70 9.32
N GLN A 307 -10.46 -12.01 8.10
CA GLN A 307 -10.77 -13.25 7.38
C GLN A 307 -9.45 -13.97 7.02
N GLN A 308 -9.53 -15.16 6.48
CA GLN A 308 -8.36 -15.97 6.16
C GLN A 308 -7.41 -15.30 5.16
N MET A 309 -6.13 -15.61 5.30
CA MET A 309 -5.10 -15.41 4.28
C MET A 309 -4.73 -16.75 3.63
N GLU A 310 -4.34 -16.73 2.37
CA GLU A 310 -3.95 -17.92 1.61
C GLU A 310 -2.81 -17.57 0.64
N MET A 311 -1.76 -18.40 0.62
CA MET A 311 -0.83 -18.47 -0.52
C MET A 311 -1.34 -19.53 -1.48
N ARG A 312 -1.72 -19.13 -2.69
CA ARG A 312 -2.31 -20.00 -3.71
C ARG A 312 -1.34 -20.25 -4.85
N GLN A 313 -1.22 -21.50 -5.26
CA GLN A 313 -0.51 -21.87 -6.48
C GLN A 313 -1.46 -21.81 -7.67
N VAL A 314 -1.14 -20.95 -8.65
CA VAL A 314 -1.96 -20.70 -9.83
C VAL A 314 -1.17 -21.10 -11.07
N GLU A 315 -1.70 -22.06 -11.83
CA GLU A 315 -1.13 -22.47 -13.11
C GLU A 315 -1.41 -21.38 -14.16
N GLN A 316 -0.36 -20.86 -14.77
CA GLN A 316 -0.41 -19.85 -15.80
C GLN A 316 -0.69 -20.48 -17.17
N ALA A 317 -1.08 -19.66 -18.15
CA ALA A 317 -1.39 -20.11 -19.51
C ALA A 317 -0.19 -20.77 -20.24
N ASP A 318 1.04 -20.47 -19.82
CA ASP A 318 2.28 -21.09 -20.35
C ASP A 318 2.69 -22.39 -19.62
N GLY A 319 1.91 -22.81 -18.60
CA GLY A 319 2.17 -23.99 -17.77
C GLY A 319 3.12 -23.75 -16.60
N SER A 320 3.59 -22.51 -16.37
CA SER A 320 4.31 -22.15 -15.14
C SER A 320 3.34 -22.08 -13.96
N VAL A 321 3.87 -22.18 -12.73
CA VAL A 321 3.06 -22.06 -11.50
C VAL A 321 3.55 -20.83 -10.74
N LYS A 322 2.63 -19.92 -10.44
CA LYS A 322 2.88 -18.69 -9.68
C LYS A 322 2.28 -18.79 -8.29
N ASN A 323 3.01 -18.32 -7.27
CA ASN A 323 2.45 -18.16 -5.93
C ASN A 323 1.77 -16.79 -5.84
N CYS A 324 0.48 -16.79 -5.51
CA CYS A 324 -0.33 -15.58 -5.37
C CYS A 324 -0.85 -15.46 -3.95
N LEU A 325 -0.95 -14.23 -3.44
CA LEU A 325 -1.45 -13.93 -2.10
C LEU A 325 -2.92 -13.53 -2.16
N VAL A 326 -3.75 -14.10 -1.28
CA VAL A 326 -5.12 -13.67 -1.04
C VAL A 326 -5.30 -13.37 0.43
N ALA A 327 -5.44 -12.10 0.80
CA ALA A 327 -5.90 -11.64 2.10
C ALA A 327 -7.38 -11.24 1.95
N TYR A 328 -8.31 -12.05 2.43
CA TYR A 328 -9.74 -11.80 2.19
C TYR A 328 -10.29 -10.59 2.93
N CYS A 329 -9.86 -10.34 4.17
CA CYS A 329 -10.10 -9.11 4.91
C CYS A 329 -9.12 -8.99 6.07
N LEU A 330 -8.50 -7.81 6.21
CA LEU A 330 -7.55 -7.53 7.29
C LEU A 330 -8.23 -7.09 8.60
N GLY A 331 -9.55 -6.82 8.55
CA GLY A 331 -10.34 -6.29 9.66
C GLY A 331 -10.19 -4.77 9.82
N ASN A 332 -10.83 -4.23 10.84
CA ASN A 332 -10.75 -2.81 11.15
C ASN A 332 -9.37 -2.41 11.68
N PHE A 333 -8.65 -1.59 10.94
CA PHE A 333 -7.43 -0.98 11.46
C PHE A 333 -7.77 0.06 12.55
N ILE A 334 -8.71 0.97 12.28
CA ILE A 334 -9.21 1.94 13.26
C ILE A 334 -10.74 2.00 13.18
N SER A 335 -11.43 1.69 14.29
CA SER A 335 -12.88 1.66 14.32
C SER A 335 -13.43 1.82 15.74
N ASN A 336 -14.71 2.17 15.86
CA ASN A 336 -15.46 2.16 17.13
C ASN A 336 -16.58 1.12 17.14
N GLN A 337 -16.53 0.10 16.28
CA GLN A 337 -17.53 -0.96 16.24
C GLN A 337 -17.43 -1.87 17.48
N TYR A 338 -18.56 -2.54 17.82
CA TYR A 338 -18.69 -3.33 19.06
C TYR A 338 -18.98 -4.81 18.81
N ASP A 339 -19.16 -5.21 17.56
CA ASP A 339 -19.39 -6.59 17.21
C ASP A 339 -18.16 -7.46 17.51
N PRO A 340 -18.33 -8.77 17.75
CA PRO A 340 -17.20 -9.65 18.03
C PRO A 340 -16.11 -9.55 16.94
N TYR A 341 -14.86 -9.51 17.36
CA TYR A 341 -13.64 -9.43 16.51
C TYR A 341 -13.41 -8.10 15.79
N THR A 342 -14.34 -7.12 15.86
CA THR A 342 -14.13 -5.80 15.25
C THR A 342 -13.05 -4.95 15.92
N ASP A 343 -12.54 -5.40 17.07
CA ASP A 343 -11.39 -4.84 17.77
C ASP A 343 -10.05 -5.51 17.38
N LEU A 344 -10.06 -6.54 16.52
CA LEU A 344 -8.87 -7.24 16.04
C LEU A 344 -8.58 -6.87 14.59
N THR A 345 -7.31 -6.69 14.26
CA THR A 345 -6.84 -6.45 12.90
C THR A 345 -5.47 -7.05 12.65
N ALA A 346 -5.18 -7.30 11.38
CA ALA A 346 -3.88 -7.73 10.89
C ALA A 346 -3.24 -6.60 10.08
N VAL A 347 -2.03 -6.15 10.43
CA VAL A 347 -1.23 -5.33 9.53
C VAL A 347 -0.38 -6.28 8.70
N LEU A 348 -0.71 -6.41 7.43
CA LEU A 348 -0.05 -7.30 6.49
C LEU A 348 1.28 -6.70 6.02
N GLU A 349 2.32 -7.50 6.00
CA GLU A 349 3.65 -7.17 5.49
C GLU A 349 4.04 -8.19 4.43
N ILE A 350 4.38 -7.70 3.23
CA ILE A 350 4.69 -8.52 2.05
C ILE A 350 6.11 -8.19 1.61
N GLU A 351 6.95 -9.20 1.46
CA GLU A 351 8.27 -9.08 0.83
C GLU A 351 8.19 -9.61 -0.60
N VAL A 352 8.54 -8.75 -1.55
CA VAL A 352 8.65 -9.08 -2.97
C VAL A 352 10.12 -9.12 -3.34
N ASP A 353 10.52 -10.12 -4.12
CA ASP A 353 11.88 -10.32 -4.62
C ASP A 353 11.88 -10.43 -6.15
N LYS A 354 12.80 -9.71 -6.80
CA LYS A 354 12.99 -9.73 -8.26
C LYS A 354 14.42 -10.10 -8.59
N ASP A 355 14.59 -11.21 -9.28
CA ASP A 355 15.86 -11.55 -9.91
C ASP A 355 16.09 -10.69 -11.16
N VAL A 356 17.06 -9.79 -11.11
CA VAL A 356 17.36 -8.85 -12.20
C VAL A 356 17.89 -9.56 -13.46
N LEU A 357 18.49 -10.75 -13.32
CA LEU A 357 19.04 -11.48 -14.46
C LEU A 357 17.97 -12.21 -15.27
N THR A 358 17.00 -12.81 -14.58
CA THR A 358 15.90 -13.54 -15.22
C THR A 358 14.69 -12.66 -15.47
N GLY A 359 14.53 -11.59 -14.68
CA GLY A 359 13.33 -10.77 -14.63
C GLY A 359 12.18 -11.41 -13.85
N GLU A 360 12.40 -12.59 -13.24
CA GLU A 360 11.39 -13.26 -12.43
C GLU A 360 11.14 -12.48 -11.13
N THR A 361 9.86 -12.18 -10.85
CA THR A 361 9.42 -11.50 -9.63
C THR A 361 8.46 -12.39 -8.87
N VAL A 362 8.70 -12.57 -7.57
CA VAL A 362 7.91 -13.45 -6.70
C VAL A 362 7.54 -12.77 -5.39
N ILE A 363 6.39 -13.16 -4.82
CA ILE A 363 6.08 -12.90 -3.41
C ILE A 363 6.93 -13.86 -2.59
N LYS A 364 7.98 -13.32 -1.98
CA LYS A 364 8.96 -14.12 -1.24
C LYS A 364 8.47 -14.50 0.15
N ASP A 365 7.82 -13.56 0.82
CA ASP A 365 7.23 -13.74 2.14
C ASP A 365 5.98 -12.89 2.30
N ALA A 366 5.03 -13.37 3.09
CA ALA A 366 3.85 -12.61 3.51
C ALA A 366 3.46 -13.03 4.92
N GLY A 367 3.23 -12.05 5.78
CA GLY A 367 2.81 -12.30 7.14
C GLY A 367 2.15 -11.06 7.74
N TYR A 368 1.59 -11.20 8.95
CA TYR A 368 0.91 -10.08 9.60
C TYR A 368 1.40 -9.86 11.03
N THR A 369 1.36 -8.58 11.46
CA THR A 369 1.44 -8.18 12.86
C THR A 369 0.02 -8.07 13.42
N PRO A 370 -0.36 -8.89 14.46
CA PRO A 370 -1.68 -8.83 15.05
C PRO A 370 -1.81 -7.59 15.96
N MET A 371 -2.87 -6.81 15.74
CA MET A 371 -3.14 -5.61 16.52
C MET A 371 -4.54 -5.63 17.14
N ILE A 372 -4.71 -4.86 18.21
CA ILE A 372 -6.00 -4.69 18.90
C ILE A 372 -6.33 -3.21 19.09
N MET A 373 -7.57 -2.85 18.71
CA MET A 373 -8.12 -1.51 18.94
C MET A 373 -8.74 -1.39 20.32
N VAL A 374 -8.16 -0.54 21.17
CA VAL A 374 -8.68 -0.23 22.51
C VAL A 374 -9.48 1.07 22.45
N ARG A 375 -10.74 1.00 22.85
CA ARG A 375 -11.63 2.17 22.90
C ARG A 375 -11.36 3.04 24.12
N ALA A 376 -11.48 4.35 23.95
CA ALA A 376 -11.41 5.31 25.06
C ALA A 376 -12.39 4.95 26.19
N GLY A 377 -11.94 5.04 27.42
CA GLY A 377 -12.68 4.65 28.60
C GLY A 377 -12.56 3.17 29.00
N ASN A 378 -11.98 2.31 28.15
CA ASN A 378 -11.77 0.90 28.45
C ASN A 378 -10.35 0.65 28.95
N TYR A 379 -10.17 -0.33 29.82
CA TYR A 379 -8.89 -0.82 30.33
C TYR A 379 -7.95 0.25 30.92
N GLY A 380 -8.48 1.45 31.25
CA GLY A 380 -7.72 2.57 31.80
C GLY A 380 -7.16 3.53 30.72
N PHE A 381 -7.54 3.39 29.47
CA PHE A 381 -7.18 4.31 28.39
C PHE A 381 -8.17 5.47 28.30
N ASP A 382 -7.68 6.70 28.40
CA ASP A 382 -8.50 7.91 28.20
C ASP A 382 -8.73 8.22 26.70
N LYS A 383 -7.86 7.70 25.85
CA LYS A 383 -7.91 7.84 24.39
C LYS A 383 -8.02 6.49 23.71
N TYR A 384 -8.52 6.52 22.46
CA TYR A 384 -8.42 5.37 21.57
C TYR A 384 -6.96 5.02 21.34
N ALA A 385 -6.64 3.73 21.29
CA ALA A 385 -5.28 3.25 21.03
C ALA A 385 -5.33 1.98 20.17
N LEU A 386 -4.51 1.91 19.15
CA LEU A 386 -4.22 0.70 18.42
C LEU A 386 -2.91 0.13 18.95
N LEU A 387 -2.93 -1.13 19.44
CA LEU A 387 -1.81 -1.73 20.16
C LEU A 387 -1.35 -3.00 19.43
N ASP A 388 -0.04 -3.17 19.34
CA ASP A 388 0.60 -4.40 18.93
C ASP A 388 0.45 -5.46 20.03
N ILE A 389 -0.21 -6.58 19.69
CA ILE A 389 -0.53 -7.62 20.67
C ILE A 389 0.73 -8.29 21.19
N HIS A 390 1.68 -8.65 20.33
CA HIS A 390 2.92 -9.32 20.75
C HIS A 390 3.76 -8.44 21.67
N LYS A 391 3.98 -7.20 21.26
CA LYS A 391 4.76 -6.22 22.01
C LYS A 391 4.18 -5.93 23.39
N GLU A 392 2.88 -5.71 23.48
CA GLU A 392 2.24 -5.39 24.75
C GLU A 392 2.13 -6.61 25.69
N MET A 393 1.93 -7.81 25.12
CA MET A 393 1.98 -9.05 25.91
C MET A 393 3.38 -9.29 26.48
N ALA A 394 4.43 -9.10 25.70
CA ALA A 394 5.81 -9.24 26.15
C ALA A 394 6.16 -8.27 27.28
N LYS A 395 5.75 -6.99 27.17
CA LYS A 395 5.91 -5.98 28.24
C LYS A 395 5.21 -6.39 29.54
N TYR A 396 3.98 -6.91 29.43
CA TYR A 396 3.22 -7.37 30.60
C TYR A 396 3.91 -8.56 31.29
N GLU A 397 4.35 -9.56 30.54
CA GLU A 397 5.02 -10.75 31.03
C GLU A 397 6.39 -10.44 31.69
N ALA A 398 7.10 -9.45 31.13
CA ALA A 398 8.34 -8.95 31.71
C ALA A 398 8.11 -8.09 32.98
N GLY A 399 6.88 -7.71 33.29
CA GLY A 399 6.55 -6.82 34.40
C GLY A 399 7.07 -5.40 34.22
N GLU A 400 7.14 -4.93 32.96
CA GLU A 400 7.68 -3.60 32.66
C GLU A 400 6.75 -2.47 33.14
N PRO A 401 7.32 -1.31 33.56
CA PRO A 401 6.53 -0.13 33.86
C PRO A 401 5.69 0.32 32.65
N GLY A 402 4.40 0.60 32.89
CA GLY A 402 3.49 1.04 31.81
C GLY A 402 2.90 -0.10 30.98
N ALA A 403 3.14 -1.37 31.35
CA ALA A 403 2.46 -2.51 30.75
C ALA A 403 0.93 -2.39 30.92
N VAL A 404 0.21 -3.00 30.00
CA VAL A 404 -1.26 -3.02 29.98
C VAL A 404 -1.84 -3.66 31.26
N SER A 405 -3.12 -3.39 31.55
CA SER A 405 -3.84 -4.03 32.64
C SER A 405 -3.97 -5.54 32.43
N ARG A 406 -4.16 -6.30 33.51
CA ARG A 406 -4.40 -7.74 33.46
C ARG A 406 -5.59 -8.09 32.57
N ASP A 407 -6.68 -7.34 32.65
CA ASP A 407 -7.88 -7.61 31.85
C ASP A 407 -7.63 -7.41 30.35
N LEU A 408 -6.82 -6.40 29.98
CA LEU A 408 -6.43 -6.20 28.60
C LEU A 408 -5.45 -7.28 28.11
N TYR A 409 -4.49 -7.66 28.95
CA TYR A 409 -3.60 -8.79 28.64
C TYR A 409 -4.39 -10.08 28.37
N GLU A 410 -5.37 -10.45 29.23
CA GLU A 410 -6.22 -11.61 29.02
C GLU A 410 -7.06 -11.50 27.73
N ARG A 411 -7.51 -10.26 27.37
CA ARG A 411 -8.16 -10.01 26.07
C ARG A 411 -7.20 -10.19 24.89
N MET A 412 -5.95 -9.74 25.02
CA MET A 412 -4.91 -9.91 23.98
C MET A 412 -4.55 -11.38 23.79
N VAL A 413 -4.37 -12.16 24.85
CA VAL A 413 -4.13 -13.61 24.77
C VAL A 413 -5.24 -14.31 23.98
N LYS A 414 -6.51 -13.97 24.28
CA LYS A 414 -7.64 -14.50 23.52
C LYS A 414 -7.64 -13.98 22.09
N GLY A 415 -7.38 -12.68 21.88
CA GLY A 415 -7.35 -12.05 20.57
C GLY A 415 -6.30 -12.65 19.64
N LEU A 416 -5.10 -12.91 20.16
CA LEU A 416 -4.05 -13.57 19.42
C LEU A 416 -4.45 -14.98 18.97
N SER A 417 -5.07 -15.75 19.87
CA SER A 417 -5.60 -17.07 19.51
C SER A 417 -6.72 -16.99 18.47
N ASP A 418 -7.61 -16.00 18.59
CA ASP A 418 -8.73 -15.82 17.65
C ASP A 418 -8.19 -15.42 16.25
N ILE A 419 -7.27 -14.46 16.16
CA ILE A 419 -6.74 -13.98 14.89
C ILE A 419 -5.91 -15.06 14.17
N ARG A 420 -5.09 -15.84 14.90
CA ARG A 420 -4.36 -16.99 14.37
C ARG A 420 -5.29 -18.04 13.77
N ASN A 421 -6.37 -18.34 14.46
CA ASN A 421 -7.37 -19.31 13.97
C ASN A 421 -8.16 -18.81 12.75
N ILE A 422 -8.34 -17.50 12.62
CA ILE A 422 -9.11 -16.89 11.52
C ILE A 422 -8.24 -16.64 10.29
N VAL A 423 -7.11 -15.97 10.51
CA VAL A 423 -6.24 -15.50 9.42
C VAL A 423 -5.30 -16.61 8.94
N GLY A 424 -4.76 -17.39 9.86
CA GLY A 424 -3.74 -18.41 9.66
C GLY A 424 -2.57 -18.17 10.59
N GLU A 425 -2.23 -19.16 11.43
CA GLU A 425 -1.11 -19.06 12.39
C GLU A 425 0.23 -19.00 11.67
N GLU A 426 0.33 -19.63 10.50
CA GLU A 426 1.54 -19.64 9.64
C GLU A 426 1.94 -18.26 9.11
N PHE A 427 1.02 -17.29 9.12
CA PHE A 427 1.27 -15.92 8.67
C PHE A 427 1.56 -14.95 9.82
N ASP A 428 1.44 -15.39 11.09
CA ASP A 428 1.70 -14.52 12.25
C ASP A 428 3.21 -14.25 12.38
N LYS A 429 3.59 -12.98 12.25
CA LYS A 429 4.97 -12.52 12.48
C LYS A 429 5.15 -12.28 13.98
N ALA A 430 5.43 -13.35 14.72
CA ALA A 430 5.97 -13.21 16.07
C ALA A 430 7.44 -12.81 15.95
N ASP A 431 7.81 -11.60 16.45
CA ASP A 431 9.20 -11.15 16.55
C ASP A 431 10.06 -12.09 17.43
#